data_2795d410423a4668984ab5a1c8775322
#
_entry.id   2795d410423a4668984ab5a1c8775322
#
_cell.length_a   1.000
_cell.length_b   1.000
_cell.length_c   1.000
_cell.angle_alpha   90.00
_cell.angle_beta   90.00
_cell.angle_gamma   90.00
#
_symmetry.space_group_name_H-M   'P 1'
#
loop_
_entity.id
_entity.type
_entity.pdbx_description
1 polymer ?
#
loop_
_entity_poly.entity_id
_entity_poly.type
_entity_poly.pdbx_seq_one_letter_code
_entity_poly.pdbx_strand_id
1 'polypeptide(L)'
;MNAIQVTPDVANDPITDYSGRIFYKQPFRLWSKSKKVTASFNTTFDLKITPKKQSPVGEGMAFILAADTTLPQKSEGQWLGIVNASTNGSHQAKIVAVEFDTRKSYEEDIDDNHVGLDVNSIHSIEQVSLTKYGINLSKPHMNSSIKVRVQYDGKVMNVSAKTNKTSEYKLIFSLPLELSSYLSEKVYVGFSASTGNAIQTNCLRSWEFHGSKIADEEMLLWVWITVPAVLIVFSMFVFYLYWQRKQREQPEDAYPRIEDQIQGSSMAPQKFKLKELRKATRNFNPKNKLGKGGFGTVYKGFLANKEVAVKRVSKDSSQGKQEFIAEVTTIGSLHHRNLVRLIGWCYERRELLLVSEFMPNCSLDRFIYGNEELGMEEPTLGWERRHAIIYGVAQALDYLHNGCEKRALHRDIKASNIMLDSEFNAKLGDFGLARTLQPSENTHHTTKVIAGTLGYMAPETFLTGKATDETDVYAFGVLVLEVVSGRKPGNQSEQSDYNNNNIVHWLWDLHRQERILDAIDSRLTEEFDEERMLSMLVLALACCHPNPHQRPSMRTVLQVLTGEVPPPLVPTERPAFVWPAMPPSFQEDAENFPVEANLVHSQN
;
A
#
# COMPACT_ATOMS: atom_id res chain seq x y z
N MET A 1 5.37 -21.81 -9.81
CA MET A 1 4.14 -22.56 -9.50
C MET A 1 3.48 -21.86 -8.34
N ASN A 2 2.31 -21.29 -8.55
CA ASN A 2 1.60 -20.54 -7.52
C ASN A 2 1.01 -21.54 -6.50
N ALA A 3 1.51 -21.50 -5.27
CA ALA A 3 0.94 -22.21 -4.13
C ALA A 3 0.82 -21.23 -2.96
N ILE A 4 -0.20 -21.39 -2.14
CA ILE A 4 -0.39 -20.57 -0.93
C ILE A 4 0.26 -21.35 0.22
N GLN A 5 1.21 -20.74 0.89
CA GLN A 5 1.77 -21.28 2.13
C GLN A 5 0.86 -20.89 3.29
N VAL A 6 0.47 -21.86 4.12
CA VAL A 6 -0.47 -21.65 5.23
C VAL A 6 0.25 -21.11 6.48
N THR A 7 1.45 -21.61 6.75
CA THR A 7 2.34 -21.04 7.79
C THR A 7 3.02 -19.79 7.26
N PRO A 8 3.31 -18.77 8.11
CA PRO A 8 4.02 -17.56 7.70
C PRO A 8 5.35 -17.87 7.00
N ASP A 9 5.66 -17.15 5.92
CA ASP A 9 6.97 -17.20 5.26
C ASP A 9 7.86 -16.11 5.88
N VAL A 10 8.83 -16.52 6.69
CA VAL A 10 9.76 -15.60 7.35
C VAL A 10 11.09 -15.70 6.59
N ALA A 11 11.38 -14.68 5.80
CA ALA A 11 12.62 -14.64 5.03
C ALA A 11 13.83 -14.68 5.97
N ASN A 12 14.68 -15.73 5.81
CA ASN A 12 15.94 -15.97 6.52
C ASN A 12 15.89 -16.51 7.96
N ASP A 13 14.73 -16.72 8.58
CA ASP A 13 14.64 -17.40 9.87
C ASP A 13 14.15 -18.86 9.74
N PRO A 14 14.58 -19.78 10.62
CA PRO A 14 13.97 -21.10 10.69
C PRO A 14 12.50 -20.96 11.09
N ILE A 15 11.60 -21.50 10.26
CA ILE A 15 10.13 -21.49 10.49
C ILE A 15 9.82 -22.52 11.61
N THR A 16 10.26 -22.26 12.83
CA THR A 16 9.96 -23.05 14.02
C THR A 16 8.93 -22.33 14.88
N ASP A 17 8.03 -23.10 15.49
CA ASP A 17 7.02 -22.58 16.42
C ASP A 17 6.11 -21.48 15.83
N TYR A 18 5.68 -21.69 14.59
CA TYR A 18 4.70 -20.82 13.94
C TYR A 18 3.41 -21.56 13.65
N SER A 19 2.29 -20.86 13.79
CA SER A 19 0.99 -21.31 13.29
C SER A 19 0.40 -20.27 12.33
N GLY A 20 -0.45 -20.73 11.42
CA GLY A 20 -1.13 -19.87 10.46
C GLY A 20 -2.48 -20.40 10.05
N ARG A 21 -3.38 -19.50 9.67
CA ARG A 21 -4.69 -19.81 9.11
C ARG A 21 -4.95 -19.01 7.86
N ILE A 22 -5.58 -19.61 6.89
CA ILE A 22 -6.10 -18.95 5.69
C ILE A 22 -7.59 -19.27 5.54
N PHE A 23 -8.39 -18.28 5.18
CA PHE A 23 -9.82 -18.44 5.06
C PHE A 23 -10.37 -17.87 3.76
N TYR A 24 -11.48 -18.42 3.30
CA TYR A 24 -12.30 -17.76 2.31
C TYR A 24 -12.93 -16.50 2.93
N LYS A 25 -12.94 -15.42 2.15
CA LYS A 25 -13.32 -14.07 2.64
C LYS A 25 -14.74 -13.99 3.22
N GLN A 26 -15.67 -14.77 2.67
CA GLN A 26 -17.08 -14.73 3.08
C GLN A 26 -17.42 -15.96 3.93
N PRO A 27 -18.17 -15.81 5.04
CA PRO A 27 -18.62 -16.93 5.82
C PRO A 27 -19.65 -17.76 5.03
N PHE A 28 -19.58 -19.07 5.21
CA PHE A 28 -20.53 -20.03 4.68
C PHE A 28 -21.65 -20.28 5.70
N ARG A 29 -22.91 -20.19 5.26
CA ARG A 29 -24.06 -20.54 6.12
C ARG A 29 -24.19 -22.05 6.18
N LEU A 30 -23.72 -22.66 7.27
CA LEU A 30 -23.68 -24.09 7.47
C LEU A 30 -25.03 -24.68 7.84
N TRP A 31 -25.80 -23.99 8.68
CA TRP A 31 -27.13 -24.42 9.10
C TRP A 31 -28.04 -23.25 9.44
N SER A 32 -29.32 -23.54 9.62
CA SER A 32 -30.30 -22.55 10.01
C SER A 32 -31.24 -23.10 11.09
N LYS A 33 -31.24 -22.45 12.25
CA LYS A 33 -32.12 -22.84 13.37
C LYS A 33 -33.59 -22.66 13.03
N SER A 34 -33.92 -21.60 12.30
CA SER A 34 -35.30 -21.29 11.92
C SER A 34 -35.88 -22.32 10.95
N LYS A 35 -35.06 -22.85 10.03
CA LYS A 35 -35.46 -23.82 9.00
C LYS A 35 -35.22 -25.28 9.38
N LYS A 36 -34.44 -25.52 10.42
CA LYS A 36 -34.00 -26.86 10.83
C LYS A 36 -33.31 -27.60 9.68
N VAL A 37 -32.49 -26.90 8.88
CA VAL A 37 -31.79 -27.45 7.73
C VAL A 37 -30.30 -27.21 7.90
N THR A 38 -29.51 -28.22 7.57
CA THR A 38 -28.05 -28.15 7.49
C THR A 38 -27.63 -28.19 6.01
N ALA A 39 -26.72 -27.31 5.61
CA ALA A 39 -26.20 -27.26 4.27
C ALA A 39 -25.25 -28.42 4.00
N SER A 40 -25.28 -28.91 2.79
CA SER A 40 -24.25 -29.82 2.28
C SER A 40 -23.10 -29.03 1.66
N PHE A 41 -21.91 -29.61 1.68
CA PHE A 41 -20.78 -29.04 0.94
C PHE A 41 -19.87 -30.13 0.37
N ASN A 42 -19.15 -29.76 -0.65
CA ASN A 42 -18.10 -30.57 -1.27
C ASN A 42 -16.90 -29.66 -1.50
N THR A 43 -15.76 -30.05 -0.95
CA THR A 43 -14.52 -29.31 -1.16
C THR A 43 -13.43 -30.25 -1.67
N THR A 44 -12.63 -29.74 -2.60
CA THR A 44 -11.50 -30.46 -3.15
C THR A 44 -10.27 -29.57 -3.10
N PHE A 45 -9.18 -30.08 -2.58
CA PHE A 45 -7.94 -29.34 -2.49
C PHE A 45 -6.72 -30.20 -2.73
N ASP A 46 -5.65 -29.55 -3.14
CA ASP A 46 -4.37 -30.18 -3.46
C ASP A 46 -3.32 -29.68 -2.47
N LEU A 47 -2.93 -30.54 -1.54
CA LEU A 47 -1.94 -30.19 -0.53
C LEU A 47 -0.57 -30.79 -0.84
N LYS A 48 0.45 -30.02 -0.48
CA LYS A 48 1.84 -30.41 -0.56
C LYS A 48 2.55 -30.03 0.73
N ILE A 49 2.88 -31.03 1.51
CA ILE A 49 3.70 -30.91 2.72
C ILE A 49 5.12 -31.29 2.34
N THR A 50 6.08 -30.41 2.61
CA THR A 50 7.48 -30.66 2.24
C THR A 50 8.38 -30.40 3.45
N PRO A 51 8.97 -31.43 4.05
CA PRO A 51 9.96 -31.28 5.11
C PRO A 51 11.24 -30.65 4.54
N LYS A 52 11.90 -29.81 5.33
CA LYS A 52 13.20 -29.23 4.95
C LYS A 52 14.27 -30.32 5.07
N LYS A 53 15.21 -30.36 4.12
CA LYS A 53 16.34 -31.31 4.17
C LYS A 53 17.07 -31.17 5.51
N GLN A 54 17.33 -32.32 6.18
CA GLN A 54 18.00 -32.45 7.48
C GLN A 54 17.17 -32.02 8.72
N SER A 55 15.87 -31.77 8.59
CA SER A 55 14.98 -31.53 9.72
C SER A 55 14.07 -32.74 9.92
N PRO A 56 13.68 -33.05 11.16
CA PRO A 56 12.54 -33.96 11.40
C PRO A 56 11.30 -33.47 10.68
N VAL A 57 10.33 -34.32 10.47
CA VAL A 57 9.04 -33.93 9.87
C VAL A 57 8.28 -33.06 10.87
N GLY A 58 7.62 -32.01 10.41
CA GLY A 58 6.83 -31.12 11.25
C GLY A 58 5.43 -31.65 11.55
N GLU A 59 4.57 -30.80 12.10
CA GLU A 59 3.30 -31.24 12.70
C GLU A 59 2.20 -31.54 11.66
N GLY A 60 2.09 -30.78 10.57
CA GLY A 60 1.07 -31.02 9.55
C GLY A 60 0.21 -29.81 9.21
N MET A 61 -0.98 -30.06 8.66
CA MET A 61 -1.98 -29.04 8.33
C MET A 61 -3.39 -29.61 8.37
N ALA A 62 -4.39 -28.73 8.48
CA ALA A 62 -5.79 -29.12 8.53
C ALA A 62 -6.68 -28.27 7.61
N PHE A 63 -7.73 -28.88 7.06
CA PHE A 63 -8.90 -28.19 6.54
C PHE A 63 -9.83 -27.88 7.71
N ILE A 64 -10.27 -26.62 7.87
CA ILE A 64 -11.01 -26.17 9.04
C ILE A 64 -12.34 -25.47 8.68
N LEU A 65 -13.33 -25.71 9.53
CA LEU A 65 -14.56 -24.94 9.65
C LEU A 65 -14.54 -24.29 11.02
N ALA A 66 -14.50 -22.96 11.08
CA ALA A 66 -14.37 -22.23 12.34
C ALA A 66 -15.43 -21.12 12.46
N ALA A 67 -15.84 -20.80 13.67
CA ALA A 67 -16.83 -19.74 13.93
C ALA A 67 -16.27 -18.34 13.65
N ASP A 68 -14.95 -18.17 13.76
CA ASP A 68 -14.24 -16.92 13.50
C ASP A 68 -12.89 -17.18 12.81
N THR A 69 -12.23 -16.10 12.40
CA THR A 69 -10.95 -16.16 11.68
C THR A 69 -9.73 -15.98 12.59
N THR A 70 -9.93 -15.87 13.90
CA THR A 70 -8.87 -15.57 14.87
C THR A 70 -7.95 -16.77 15.02
N LEU A 71 -6.64 -16.54 14.94
CA LEU A 71 -5.66 -17.57 15.27
C LEU A 71 -5.51 -17.65 16.80
N PRO A 72 -5.71 -18.84 17.42
CA PRO A 72 -5.53 -18.97 18.86
C PRO A 72 -4.07 -18.69 19.26
N GLN A 73 -3.85 -17.93 20.31
CA GLN A 73 -2.50 -17.71 20.83
C GLN A 73 -1.90 -19.02 21.35
N LYS A 74 -0.60 -19.21 21.12
CA LYS A 74 0.13 -20.44 21.50
C LYS A 74 -0.52 -21.69 20.88
N SER A 75 -0.89 -21.61 19.61
CA SER A 75 -1.45 -22.72 18.82
C SER A 75 -0.45 -23.30 17.82
N GLU A 76 0.82 -23.01 17.96
CA GLU A 76 1.93 -23.57 17.20
C GLU A 76 2.24 -25.00 17.63
N GLY A 77 3.11 -25.68 16.89
CA GLY A 77 3.50 -27.05 17.13
C GLY A 77 2.32 -28.02 17.01
N GLN A 78 2.22 -28.91 17.96
CA GLN A 78 1.21 -29.98 18.05
C GLN A 78 -0.25 -29.50 18.01
N TRP A 79 -0.51 -28.21 18.14
CA TRP A 79 -1.86 -27.65 18.14
C TRP A 79 -2.39 -27.34 16.73
N LEU A 80 -1.57 -27.46 15.70
CA LEU A 80 -1.88 -27.25 14.28
C LEU A 80 -2.57 -25.91 13.95
N GLY A 81 -2.51 -24.90 14.85
CA GLY A 81 -3.29 -23.68 14.72
C GLY A 81 -4.81 -23.88 14.90
N ILE A 82 -5.26 -25.07 15.32
CA ILE A 82 -6.68 -25.43 15.51
C ILE A 82 -7.18 -24.92 16.86
N VAL A 83 -6.51 -25.29 17.93
CA VAL A 83 -6.81 -24.92 19.31
C VAL A 83 -5.51 -24.59 20.05
N ASN A 84 -5.61 -24.32 21.33
CA ASN A 84 -4.49 -24.23 22.25
C ASN A 84 -4.79 -24.94 23.57
N ALA A 85 -3.86 -24.96 24.48
CA ALA A 85 -4.01 -25.67 25.77
C ALA A 85 -5.25 -25.23 26.57
N SER A 86 -5.73 -24.00 26.41
CA SER A 86 -6.90 -23.48 27.14
C SER A 86 -8.22 -23.73 26.44
N THR A 87 -8.22 -23.93 25.13
CA THR A 87 -9.44 -24.14 24.32
C THR A 87 -9.62 -25.59 23.88
N ASN A 88 -8.61 -26.43 24.05
CA ASN A 88 -8.66 -27.85 23.71
C ASN A 88 -9.77 -28.58 24.46
N GLY A 89 -10.65 -29.25 23.73
CA GLY A 89 -11.83 -29.94 24.25
C GLY A 89 -12.98 -29.02 24.70
N SER A 90 -12.84 -27.70 24.53
CA SER A 90 -13.86 -26.74 24.94
C SER A 90 -14.86 -26.45 23.81
N HIS A 91 -16.15 -26.45 24.13
CA HIS A 91 -17.20 -25.99 23.19
C HIS A 91 -17.02 -24.53 22.74
N GLN A 92 -16.18 -23.76 23.41
CA GLN A 92 -15.88 -22.39 23.02
C GLN A 92 -14.99 -22.33 21.77
N ALA A 93 -14.22 -23.38 21.46
CA ALA A 93 -13.35 -23.43 20.29
C ALA A 93 -14.15 -23.33 18.98
N LYS A 94 -15.38 -23.89 18.94
CA LYS A 94 -16.30 -23.83 17.79
C LYS A 94 -15.57 -24.08 16.45
N ILE A 95 -14.81 -25.14 16.41
CA ILE A 95 -14.01 -25.52 15.26
C ILE A 95 -14.17 -27.02 14.99
N VAL A 96 -14.24 -27.35 13.71
CA VAL A 96 -14.12 -28.73 13.22
C VAL A 96 -13.04 -28.76 12.17
N ALA A 97 -12.13 -29.73 12.29
CA ALA A 97 -10.99 -29.85 11.40
C ALA A 97 -10.87 -31.26 10.83
N VAL A 98 -10.38 -31.35 9.60
CA VAL A 98 -9.83 -32.57 9.02
C VAL A 98 -8.33 -32.36 8.95
N GLU A 99 -7.63 -32.98 9.90
CA GLU A 99 -6.17 -32.88 10.00
C GLU A 99 -5.46 -33.86 9.10
N PHE A 100 -4.26 -33.47 8.67
CA PHE A 100 -3.29 -34.25 7.90
C PHE A 100 -2.00 -34.22 8.68
N ASP A 101 -1.86 -35.13 9.60
CA ASP A 101 -0.75 -35.18 10.54
C ASP A 101 0.47 -35.87 9.93
N THR A 102 1.62 -35.30 10.16
CA THR A 102 2.91 -35.80 9.66
C THR A 102 3.85 -36.16 10.79
N ARG A 103 3.37 -36.11 12.04
CA ARG A 103 4.12 -36.42 13.23
C ARG A 103 3.21 -36.98 14.30
N LYS A 104 3.63 -38.06 14.94
CA LYS A 104 2.96 -38.56 16.13
C LYS A 104 3.31 -37.68 17.33
N SER A 105 2.45 -36.73 17.65
CA SER A 105 2.67 -35.73 18.70
C SER A 105 2.03 -36.10 20.03
N TYR A 106 1.03 -36.98 19.98
CA TYR A 106 0.32 -37.50 21.13
C TYR A 106 0.39 -39.05 21.21
N GLU A 107 0.21 -39.61 22.39
CA GLU A 107 0.21 -41.08 22.57
C GLU A 107 -0.97 -41.74 21.82
N GLU A 108 -2.09 -41.01 21.74
CA GLU A 108 -3.32 -41.44 21.09
C GLU A 108 -3.24 -41.46 19.56
N ASP A 109 -2.26 -40.75 18.97
CA ASP A 109 -2.09 -40.73 17.52
C ASP A 109 -1.74 -42.11 17.00
N ILE A 110 -2.43 -42.55 15.94
CA ILE A 110 -2.27 -43.88 15.36
C ILE A 110 -0.86 -44.08 14.77
N ASP A 111 -0.35 -43.06 14.07
CA ASP A 111 1.00 -43.03 13.48
C ASP A 111 1.41 -41.58 13.11
N ASP A 112 2.55 -41.42 12.44
CA ASP A 112 3.09 -40.18 11.93
C ASP A 112 2.62 -39.83 10.48
N ASN A 113 1.57 -40.49 10.00
CA ASN A 113 1.06 -40.33 8.64
C ASN A 113 -0.43 -40.67 8.57
N HIS A 114 -1.24 -39.88 9.23
CA HIS A 114 -2.68 -40.12 9.32
C HIS A 114 -3.55 -38.93 8.93
N VAL A 115 -4.81 -39.20 8.74
CA VAL A 115 -5.87 -38.20 8.64
C VAL A 115 -6.78 -38.37 9.84
N GLY A 116 -7.06 -37.27 10.53
CA GLY A 116 -7.95 -37.25 11.67
C GLY A 116 -9.14 -36.31 11.48
N LEU A 117 -10.18 -36.53 12.25
CA LEU A 117 -11.32 -35.63 12.36
C LEU A 117 -11.39 -35.06 13.78
N ASP A 118 -11.18 -33.75 13.88
CA ASP A 118 -11.11 -33.04 15.14
C ASP A 118 -12.37 -32.21 15.37
N VAL A 119 -12.88 -32.29 16.59
CA VAL A 119 -14.06 -31.52 17.00
C VAL A 119 -13.78 -30.80 18.29
N ASN A 120 -13.57 -29.48 18.19
CA ASN A 120 -13.22 -28.59 19.32
C ASN A 120 -11.98 -29.04 20.11
N SER A 121 -11.19 -29.92 19.56
CA SER A 121 -10.04 -30.55 20.19
C SER A 121 -8.97 -30.81 19.14
N ILE A 122 -7.74 -31.01 19.57
CA ILE A 122 -6.66 -31.55 18.74
C ILE A 122 -6.64 -33.09 18.78
N HIS A 123 -7.35 -33.70 19.71
CA HIS A 123 -7.49 -35.14 19.73
C HIS A 123 -8.64 -35.53 18.80
N SER A 124 -8.30 -36.22 17.73
CA SER A 124 -9.23 -36.63 16.70
C SER A 124 -10.25 -37.66 17.25
N ILE A 125 -11.51 -37.47 16.89
CA ILE A 125 -12.57 -38.46 17.19
C ILE A 125 -12.53 -39.68 16.27
N GLU A 126 -11.87 -39.58 15.13
CA GLU A 126 -11.59 -40.67 14.19
C GLU A 126 -10.22 -40.43 13.57
N GLN A 127 -9.41 -41.46 13.48
CA GLN A 127 -8.07 -41.40 12.87
C GLN A 127 -7.86 -42.58 11.92
N VAL A 128 -7.29 -42.32 10.77
CA VAL A 128 -7.01 -43.35 9.77
C VAL A 128 -5.60 -43.17 9.20
N SER A 129 -4.78 -44.22 9.34
CA SER A 129 -3.45 -44.26 8.74
C SER A 129 -3.51 -44.22 7.22
N LEU A 130 -2.86 -43.24 6.61
CA LEU A 130 -2.76 -43.13 5.16
C LEU A 130 -1.82 -44.15 4.53
N THR A 131 -0.96 -44.75 5.33
CA THR A 131 -0.03 -45.81 4.89
C THR A 131 -0.78 -47.00 4.30
N LYS A 132 -1.97 -47.32 4.84
CA LYS A 132 -2.86 -48.36 4.32
C LYS A 132 -3.32 -48.12 2.87
N TYR A 133 -3.33 -46.86 2.45
CA TYR A 133 -3.75 -46.45 1.11
C TYR A 133 -2.58 -46.18 0.17
N GLY A 134 -1.33 -46.40 0.64
CA GLY A 134 -0.12 -46.09 -0.12
C GLY A 134 0.15 -44.61 -0.27
N ILE A 135 -0.42 -43.79 0.62
CA ILE A 135 -0.25 -42.32 0.67
C ILE A 135 0.72 -42.00 1.79
N ASN A 136 1.72 -41.14 1.49
CA ASN A 136 2.65 -40.66 2.50
C ASN A 136 2.71 -39.13 2.40
N LEU A 137 2.36 -38.44 3.49
CA LEU A 137 2.28 -36.98 3.59
C LEU A 137 3.67 -36.32 3.59
N SER A 138 4.63 -36.93 4.29
CA SER A 138 5.95 -36.41 4.57
C SER A 138 7.02 -36.77 3.54
N LYS A 139 6.77 -37.76 2.70
CA LYS A 139 7.69 -38.23 1.64
C LYS A 139 7.08 -38.07 0.25
N PRO A 140 6.67 -36.91 -0.17
CA PRO A 140 6.26 -36.73 -1.55
C PRO A 140 7.51 -36.90 -2.41
N HIS A 141 7.49 -37.84 -3.36
CA HIS A 141 8.46 -37.83 -4.46
C HIS A 141 8.43 -36.45 -5.10
N MET A 142 9.59 -35.90 -5.52
CA MET A 142 9.71 -34.57 -6.14
C MET A 142 8.55 -34.37 -7.14
N ASN A 143 7.65 -33.43 -6.85
CA ASN A 143 6.39 -33.10 -7.56
C ASN A 143 5.12 -33.90 -7.24
N SER A 144 5.06 -34.77 -6.25
CA SER A 144 3.79 -35.38 -5.84
C SER A 144 3.05 -34.48 -4.85
N SER A 145 1.80 -34.22 -5.14
CA SER A 145 0.84 -33.59 -4.23
C SER A 145 -0.29 -34.59 -3.94
N ILE A 146 -1.03 -34.35 -2.88
CA ILE A 146 -2.15 -35.19 -2.48
C ILE A 146 -3.42 -34.43 -2.68
N LYS A 147 -4.31 -34.96 -3.52
CA LYS A 147 -5.64 -34.38 -3.70
C LYS A 147 -6.60 -35.00 -2.71
N VAL A 148 -7.23 -34.15 -1.94
CA VAL A 148 -8.21 -34.52 -0.93
C VAL A 148 -9.58 -34.02 -1.35
N ARG A 149 -10.59 -34.77 -1.03
CA ARG A 149 -12.00 -34.40 -1.16
C ARG A 149 -12.69 -34.62 0.17
N VAL A 150 -13.31 -33.57 0.69
CA VAL A 150 -14.16 -33.62 1.88
C VAL A 150 -15.59 -33.30 1.45
N GLN A 151 -16.50 -34.23 1.73
CA GLN A 151 -17.91 -34.11 1.38
C GLN A 151 -18.76 -34.23 2.64
N TYR A 152 -19.72 -33.34 2.77
CA TYR A 152 -20.69 -33.36 3.84
C TYR A 152 -22.09 -33.20 3.25
N ASP A 153 -22.97 -34.13 3.52
CA ASP A 153 -24.34 -34.18 2.99
C ASP A 153 -25.37 -33.51 3.92
N GLY A 154 -24.95 -33.02 5.07
CA GLY A 154 -25.78 -32.48 6.15
C GLY A 154 -25.83 -33.40 7.36
N LYS A 155 -25.33 -34.63 7.26
CA LYS A 155 -25.33 -35.62 8.33
C LYS A 155 -24.04 -36.46 8.41
N VAL A 156 -23.43 -36.74 7.27
CA VAL A 156 -22.27 -37.64 7.18
C VAL A 156 -21.12 -36.85 6.52
N MET A 157 -19.95 -36.95 7.13
CA MET A 157 -18.71 -36.41 6.57
C MET A 157 -17.89 -37.54 5.96
N ASN A 158 -17.59 -37.43 4.68
CA ASN A 158 -16.77 -38.36 3.92
C ASN A 158 -15.45 -37.69 3.57
N VAL A 159 -14.34 -38.30 3.90
CA VAL A 159 -13.01 -37.85 3.52
C VAL A 159 -12.39 -38.86 2.58
N SER A 160 -11.96 -38.41 1.42
CA SER A 160 -11.36 -39.21 0.37
C SER A 160 -10.06 -38.58 -0.11
N ALA A 161 -9.08 -39.39 -0.45
CA ALA A 161 -7.81 -38.88 -0.95
C ALA A 161 -7.31 -39.66 -2.17
N LYS A 162 -6.49 -39.02 -2.97
CA LYS A 162 -5.74 -39.64 -4.06
C LYS A 162 -4.37 -38.99 -4.26
N THR A 163 -3.46 -39.78 -4.78
CA THR A 163 -2.15 -39.27 -5.23
C THR A 163 -2.18 -38.93 -6.73
N ASN A 164 -1.21 -38.21 -7.23
CA ASN A 164 -1.09 -37.98 -8.69
C ASN A 164 -0.86 -39.24 -9.52
N LYS A 165 -0.55 -40.38 -8.87
CA LYS A 165 -0.36 -41.69 -9.51
C LYS A 165 -1.65 -42.49 -9.62
N THR A 166 -2.71 -42.08 -8.89
CA THR A 166 -4.00 -42.82 -8.88
C THR A 166 -5.07 -41.97 -9.55
N SER A 167 -5.87 -42.58 -10.44
CA SER A 167 -6.96 -41.86 -11.14
C SER A 167 -8.17 -41.63 -10.23
N GLU A 168 -8.41 -42.48 -9.25
CA GLU A 168 -9.61 -42.47 -8.42
C GLU A 168 -9.34 -42.05 -6.97
N TYR A 169 -10.34 -41.37 -6.36
CA TYR A 169 -10.34 -41.08 -4.94
C TYR A 169 -10.66 -42.36 -4.14
N LYS A 170 -9.85 -42.66 -3.16
CA LYS A 170 -10.11 -43.71 -2.18
C LYS A 170 -10.78 -43.11 -0.96
N LEU A 171 -11.91 -43.66 -0.52
CA LEU A 171 -12.56 -43.25 0.73
C LEU A 171 -11.63 -43.61 1.90
N ILE A 172 -11.28 -42.63 2.72
CA ILE A 172 -10.44 -42.83 3.91
C ILE A 172 -11.32 -43.13 5.10
N PHE A 173 -12.32 -42.25 5.37
CA PHE A 173 -13.35 -42.56 6.38
C PHE A 173 -14.68 -41.90 6.01
N SER A 174 -15.74 -42.38 6.64
CA SER A 174 -17.10 -41.89 6.54
C SER A 174 -17.69 -41.91 7.94
N LEU A 175 -18.01 -40.73 8.49
CA LEU A 175 -18.46 -40.60 9.87
C LEU A 175 -19.76 -39.75 9.95
N PRO A 176 -20.80 -40.26 10.66
CA PRO A 176 -21.95 -39.43 11.02
C PRO A 176 -21.50 -38.28 11.93
N LEU A 177 -21.81 -37.06 11.55
CA LEU A 177 -21.42 -35.87 12.31
C LEU A 177 -22.46 -34.77 12.17
N GLU A 178 -23.05 -34.37 13.27
CA GLU A 178 -23.99 -33.24 13.30
C GLU A 178 -23.24 -31.92 13.56
N LEU A 179 -22.81 -31.28 12.49
CA LEU A 179 -22.00 -30.05 12.58
C LEU A 179 -22.73 -28.90 13.31
N SER A 180 -24.06 -28.86 13.29
CA SER A 180 -24.86 -27.87 14.00
C SER A 180 -24.70 -27.91 15.53
N SER A 181 -24.28 -29.05 16.07
CA SER A 181 -24.02 -29.22 17.51
C SER A 181 -22.71 -28.58 17.97
N TYR A 182 -21.78 -28.37 17.05
CA TYR A 182 -20.43 -27.90 17.36
C TYR A 182 -20.13 -26.51 16.81
N LEU A 183 -20.76 -26.12 15.70
CA LEU A 183 -20.44 -24.92 14.95
C LEU A 183 -21.61 -23.92 14.92
N SER A 184 -21.28 -22.65 14.72
CA SER A 184 -22.26 -21.58 14.54
C SER A 184 -23.00 -21.70 13.21
N GLU A 185 -24.17 -21.05 13.06
CA GLU A 185 -24.94 -21.03 11.80
C GLU A 185 -24.09 -20.56 10.60
N LYS A 186 -23.16 -19.64 10.83
CA LYS A 186 -22.19 -19.18 9.85
C LYS A 186 -20.81 -19.57 10.31
N VAL A 187 -20.02 -20.11 9.39
CA VAL A 187 -18.65 -20.54 9.62
C VAL A 187 -17.73 -20.01 8.54
N TYR A 188 -16.50 -19.79 8.91
CA TYR A 188 -15.42 -19.56 7.94
C TYR A 188 -14.80 -20.88 7.54
N VAL A 189 -14.56 -21.03 6.24
CA VAL A 189 -13.96 -22.22 5.66
C VAL A 189 -12.52 -21.91 5.30
N GLY A 190 -11.59 -22.77 5.65
CA GLY A 190 -10.19 -22.48 5.40
C GLY A 190 -9.24 -23.62 5.74
N PHE A 191 -7.99 -23.25 5.97
CA PHE A 191 -6.91 -24.15 6.34
C PHE A 191 -6.12 -23.59 7.50
N SER A 192 -5.56 -24.48 8.27
CA SER A 192 -4.69 -24.21 9.39
C SER A 192 -3.45 -25.08 9.27
N ALA A 193 -2.32 -24.59 9.72
CA ALA A 193 -1.07 -25.35 9.78
C ALA A 193 -0.16 -24.79 10.85
N SER A 194 0.76 -25.61 11.34
CA SER A 194 1.80 -25.19 12.25
C SER A 194 3.14 -25.86 11.98
N THR A 195 4.15 -25.30 12.60
CA THR A 195 5.47 -25.88 12.77
C THR A 195 5.82 -25.86 14.25
N GLY A 196 6.51 -26.87 14.73
CA GLY A 196 7.12 -26.91 16.05
C GLY A 196 8.64 -26.83 15.90
N ASN A 197 9.38 -27.64 16.65
CA ASN A 197 10.84 -27.76 16.55
C ASN A 197 11.33 -28.25 15.18
N ALA A 198 10.44 -28.79 14.35
CA ALA A 198 10.72 -29.32 13.04
C ALA A 198 10.19 -28.40 11.95
N ILE A 199 10.97 -28.22 10.89
CA ILE A 199 10.67 -27.27 9.82
C ILE A 199 10.08 -27.98 8.62
N GLN A 200 8.88 -27.59 8.22
CA GLN A 200 8.26 -28.02 6.97
C GLN A 200 7.49 -26.88 6.31
N THR A 201 7.26 -27.03 5.02
CA THR A 201 6.44 -26.11 4.24
C THR A 201 5.07 -26.73 3.99
N ASN A 202 4.02 -26.09 4.49
CA ASN A 202 2.63 -26.51 4.36
C ASN A 202 1.95 -25.65 3.28
N CYS A 203 1.77 -26.20 2.09
CA CYS A 203 1.28 -25.49 0.92
C CYS A 203 -0.02 -26.05 0.37
N LEU A 204 -0.89 -25.12 -0.02
CA LEU A 204 -2.11 -25.38 -0.78
C LEU A 204 -1.89 -24.99 -2.23
N ARG A 205 -2.03 -25.92 -3.19
CA ARG A 205 -1.82 -25.71 -4.62
C ARG A 205 -3.09 -25.29 -5.35
N SER A 206 -4.21 -25.88 -4.96
CA SER A 206 -5.53 -25.55 -5.47
C SER A 206 -6.58 -25.83 -4.42
N TRP A 207 -7.66 -25.09 -4.46
CA TRP A 207 -8.80 -25.29 -3.58
C TRP A 207 -10.09 -24.88 -4.28
N GLU A 208 -11.08 -25.74 -4.19
CA GLU A 208 -12.44 -25.51 -4.64
C GLU A 208 -13.40 -25.86 -3.51
N PHE A 209 -14.40 -25.00 -3.29
CA PHE A 209 -15.44 -25.21 -2.30
C PHE A 209 -16.82 -24.93 -2.90
N HIS A 210 -17.70 -25.90 -2.83
CA HIS A 210 -19.08 -25.82 -3.28
C HIS A 210 -20.02 -26.17 -2.13
N GLY A 211 -20.81 -25.22 -1.68
CA GLY A 211 -21.82 -25.42 -0.64
C GLY A 211 -23.23 -25.16 -1.15
N SER A 212 -24.20 -25.95 -0.67
CA SER A 212 -25.61 -25.68 -0.93
C SER A 212 -26.06 -24.40 -0.23
N LYS A 213 -26.84 -23.57 -0.93
CA LYS A 213 -27.39 -22.35 -0.35
C LYS A 213 -28.65 -22.71 0.43
N ILE A 214 -28.70 -22.36 1.71
CA ILE A 214 -29.94 -22.36 2.49
C ILE A 214 -30.73 -21.13 2.04
N ALA A 215 -31.80 -21.35 1.26
CA ALA A 215 -32.63 -20.27 0.73
C ALA A 215 -33.26 -19.48 1.89
N ASP A 216 -33.17 -18.17 1.86
CA ASP A 216 -33.87 -17.31 2.81
C ASP A 216 -35.34 -17.21 2.39
N GLU A 217 -36.25 -17.57 3.27
CA GLU A 217 -37.70 -17.54 3.00
C GLU A 217 -38.30 -16.11 3.04
N GLU A 218 -37.51 -15.10 3.00
CA GLU A 218 -38.00 -13.72 3.04
C GLU A 218 -38.68 -13.25 1.75
N MET A 219 -38.78 -14.08 0.71
CA MET A 219 -39.26 -13.60 -0.60
C MET A 219 -40.80 -13.58 -0.74
N LEU A 220 -41.57 -14.24 0.10
CA LEU A 220 -43.07 -14.21 -0.02
C LEU A 220 -43.73 -13.16 0.85
N LEU A 221 -43.15 -12.75 1.96
CA LEU A 221 -43.64 -11.63 2.77
C LEU A 221 -43.40 -10.27 2.10
N TRP A 222 -42.39 -10.20 1.22
CA TRP A 222 -42.04 -8.99 0.48
C TRP A 222 -43.09 -8.56 -0.54
N VAL A 223 -43.87 -9.48 -1.11
CA VAL A 223 -44.90 -9.12 -2.12
C VAL A 223 -46.06 -8.31 -1.51
N TRP A 224 -46.38 -8.53 -0.25
CA TRP A 224 -47.45 -7.77 0.46
C TRP A 224 -46.94 -6.46 1.09
N ILE A 225 -45.63 -6.33 1.26
CA ILE A 225 -44.98 -5.10 1.76
C ILE A 225 -44.52 -4.23 0.60
N THR A 226 -44.17 -4.82 -0.57
CA THR A 226 -43.56 -4.07 -1.66
C THR A 226 -44.51 -3.21 -2.46
N VAL A 227 -45.80 -3.55 -2.57
CA VAL A 227 -46.74 -2.70 -3.34
C VAL A 227 -47.02 -1.37 -2.64
N PRO A 228 -47.32 -1.31 -1.32
CA PRO A 228 -47.38 -0.04 -0.60
C PRO A 228 -46.02 0.65 -0.48
N ALA A 229 -44.93 -0.12 -0.28
CA ALA A 229 -43.58 0.44 -0.18
C ALA A 229 -43.11 1.06 -1.50
N VAL A 230 -43.43 0.48 -2.66
CA VAL A 230 -43.13 1.06 -3.97
C VAL A 230 -43.90 2.37 -4.19
N LEU A 231 -45.14 2.45 -3.76
CA LEU A 231 -45.93 3.69 -3.81
C LEU A 231 -45.37 4.76 -2.86
N ILE A 232 -44.92 4.35 -1.67
CA ILE A 232 -44.29 5.25 -0.70
C ILE A 232 -42.89 5.68 -1.21
N VAL A 233 -42.12 4.76 -1.77
CA VAL A 233 -40.80 5.07 -2.35
C VAL A 233 -40.95 5.94 -3.59
N PHE A 234 -41.98 5.71 -4.40
CA PHE A 234 -42.24 6.56 -5.59
C PHE A 234 -42.71 7.96 -5.16
N SER A 235 -43.59 8.05 -4.16
CA SER A 235 -43.98 9.35 -3.59
C SER A 235 -42.82 10.05 -2.88
N MET A 236 -41.97 9.32 -2.13
CA MET A 236 -40.74 9.85 -1.56
C MET A 236 -39.72 10.22 -2.63
N PHE A 237 -39.63 9.46 -3.75
CA PHE A 237 -38.77 9.79 -4.86
C PHE A 237 -39.25 11.07 -5.59
N VAL A 238 -40.54 11.22 -5.81
CA VAL A 238 -41.11 12.47 -6.35
C VAL A 238 -40.94 13.62 -5.36
N PHE A 239 -41.15 13.37 -4.06
CA PHE A 239 -40.87 14.34 -3.01
C PHE A 239 -39.37 14.64 -2.89
N TYR A 240 -38.51 13.64 -3.02
CA TYR A 240 -37.06 13.79 -3.08
C TYR A 240 -36.60 14.58 -4.31
N LEU A 241 -37.17 14.34 -5.51
CA LEU A 241 -36.91 15.15 -6.70
C LEU A 241 -37.41 16.59 -6.53
N TYR A 242 -38.59 16.75 -5.89
CA TYR A 242 -39.10 18.08 -5.53
C TYR A 242 -38.20 18.73 -4.48
N TRP A 243 -37.77 17.97 -3.47
CA TRP A 243 -36.88 18.44 -2.40
C TRP A 243 -35.44 18.70 -2.91
N GLN A 244 -34.94 17.85 -3.81
CA GLN A 244 -33.68 18.12 -4.54
C GLN A 244 -33.77 19.37 -5.42
N ARG A 245 -34.91 19.63 -6.08
CA ARG A 245 -35.13 20.90 -6.76
C ARG A 245 -35.17 22.06 -5.78
N LYS A 246 -35.81 21.92 -4.66
CA LYS A 246 -35.90 22.94 -3.60
C LYS A 246 -34.56 23.11 -2.85
N GLN A 247 -33.79 22.03 -2.61
CA GLN A 247 -32.44 22.14 -2.06
C GLN A 247 -31.42 22.66 -3.08
N ARG A 248 -31.69 22.57 -4.38
CA ARG A 248 -30.89 23.26 -5.39
C ARG A 248 -31.04 24.78 -5.32
N GLU A 249 -32.04 25.26 -4.61
CA GLU A 249 -32.32 26.66 -4.35
C GLU A 249 -31.99 27.09 -2.90
N GLN A 250 -31.49 26.18 -2.04
CA GLN A 250 -31.03 26.57 -0.71
C GLN A 250 -29.63 27.17 -0.76
N PRO A 251 -29.39 28.27 -0.02
CA PRO A 251 -28.12 28.99 -0.02
C PRO A 251 -26.96 28.11 0.46
N GLU A 252 -25.79 28.45 -0.02
CA GLU A 252 -24.48 27.83 0.18
C GLU A 252 -23.98 27.74 1.65
N ASP A 253 -24.85 27.87 2.66
CA ASP A 253 -24.50 28.10 4.07
C ASP A 253 -24.01 26.84 4.84
N ALA A 254 -23.84 25.70 4.17
CA ALA A 254 -23.43 24.47 4.88
C ALA A 254 -21.90 24.28 5.02
N TYR A 255 -21.06 25.17 4.47
CA TYR A 255 -19.60 25.04 4.55
C TYR A 255 -18.86 26.38 4.81
N PRO A 256 -19.19 27.14 5.85
CA PRO A 256 -18.44 28.35 6.19
C PRO A 256 -16.97 28.05 6.52
N ARG A 257 -16.67 26.83 7.02
CA ARG A 257 -15.32 26.49 7.51
C ARG A 257 -14.21 26.46 6.47
N ILE A 258 -14.49 26.09 5.20
CA ILE A 258 -13.44 26.06 4.16
C ILE A 258 -13.12 27.46 3.68
N GLU A 259 -14.14 28.29 3.47
CA GLU A 259 -13.97 29.68 3.07
C GLU A 259 -13.33 30.51 4.17
N ASP A 260 -13.76 30.32 5.42
CA ASP A 260 -13.17 31.00 6.58
C ASP A 260 -11.70 30.63 6.79
N GLN A 261 -11.34 29.37 6.55
CA GLN A 261 -9.94 28.92 6.60
C GLN A 261 -9.08 29.57 5.51
N ILE A 262 -9.66 29.81 4.33
CA ILE A 262 -8.94 30.41 3.20
C ILE A 262 -8.93 31.95 3.33
N GLN A 263 -10.04 32.60 3.74
CA GLN A 263 -10.18 34.06 3.84
C GLN A 263 -9.41 34.66 5.03
N GLY A 264 -9.03 33.85 6.01
CA GLY A 264 -8.18 34.28 7.13
C GLY A 264 -6.75 34.72 6.72
N SER A 265 -6.35 34.51 5.46
CA SER A 265 -5.06 34.92 4.92
C SER A 265 -5.22 36.23 4.14
N SER A 266 -4.49 37.27 4.54
CA SER A 266 -4.50 38.61 3.90
C SER A 266 -4.04 38.64 2.44
N MET A 267 -3.55 37.53 1.89
CA MET A 267 -3.06 37.34 0.52
C MET A 267 -3.73 36.18 -0.21
N ALA A 268 -5.00 35.87 0.10
CA ALA A 268 -5.70 34.75 -0.53
C ALA A 268 -5.82 34.94 -2.06
N PRO A 269 -5.58 33.86 -2.87
CA PRO A 269 -5.75 33.90 -4.32
C PRO A 269 -7.20 34.19 -4.71
N GLN A 270 -7.41 34.65 -5.94
CA GLN A 270 -8.73 35.06 -6.43
C GLN A 270 -9.73 33.90 -6.41
N LYS A 271 -10.93 34.11 -5.84
CA LYS A 271 -12.04 33.17 -5.95
C LYS A 271 -12.75 33.35 -7.31
N PHE A 272 -12.88 32.27 -8.07
CA PHE A 272 -13.60 32.23 -9.35
C PHE A 272 -14.96 31.55 -9.18
N LYS A 273 -15.94 31.93 -10.04
CA LYS A 273 -17.21 31.22 -10.12
C LYS A 273 -17.10 29.96 -10.99
N LEU A 274 -17.78 28.89 -10.60
CA LEU A 274 -17.80 27.63 -11.38
C LEU A 274 -18.22 27.84 -12.83
N LYS A 275 -19.19 28.77 -13.08
CA LYS A 275 -19.65 29.10 -14.43
C LYS A 275 -18.52 29.67 -15.31
N GLU A 276 -17.63 30.48 -14.74
CA GLU A 276 -16.47 31.06 -15.42
C GLU A 276 -15.47 29.99 -15.82
N LEU A 277 -15.14 29.08 -14.89
CA LEU A 277 -14.18 28.01 -15.13
C LEU A 277 -14.72 26.96 -16.12
N ARG A 278 -16.04 26.67 -16.08
CA ARG A 278 -16.68 25.85 -17.11
C ARG A 278 -16.60 26.48 -18.49
N LYS A 279 -16.83 27.80 -18.60
CA LYS A 279 -16.69 28.51 -19.86
C LYS A 279 -15.22 28.47 -20.33
N ALA A 280 -14.28 28.75 -19.44
CA ALA A 280 -12.84 28.77 -19.73
C ALA A 280 -12.34 27.41 -20.25
N THR A 281 -12.81 26.31 -19.70
CA THR A 281 -12.40 24.95 -20.05
C THR A 281 -13.31 24.27 -21.11
N ARG A 282 -14.27 25.01 -21.69
CA ARG A 282 -15.31 24.47 -22.58
C ARG A 282 -16.07 23.31 -21.94
N ASN A 283 -16.53 23.53 -20.70
CA ASN A 283 -17.21 22.55 -19.85
C ASN A 283 -16.37 21.29 -19.57
N PHE A 284 -15.08 21.48 -19.24
CA PHE A 284 -14.11 20.41 -19.01
C PHE A 284 -14.01 19.43 -20.19
N ASN A 285 -13.95 19.97 -21.40
CA ASN A 285 -13.91 19.16 -22.61
C ASN A 285 -12.70 18.21 -22.58
N PRO A 286 -12.88 16.92 -22.89
CA PRO A 286 -11.79 15.95 -22.97
C PRO A 286 -10.63 16.36 -23.90
N LYS A 287 -10.90 17.14 -24.96
CA LYS A 287 -9.87 17.66 -25.85
C LYS A 287 -8.94 18.68 -25.20
N ASN A 288 -9.38 19.31 -24.11
CA ASN A 288 -8.58 20.26 -23.33
C ASN A 288 -7.89 19.62 -22.13
N LYS A 289 -7.99 18.29 -21.99
CA LYS A 289 -7.35 17.57 -20.90
C LYS A 289 -5.83 17.57 -21.10
N LEU A 290 -5.10 18.07 -20.10
CA LEU A 290 -3.63 18.10 -20.06
C LEU A 290 -3.07 16.85 -19.39
N GLY A 291 -3.75 16.34 -18.33
CA GLY A 291 -3.33 15.17 -17.59
C GLY A 291 -4.39 14.69 -16.61
N LYS A 292 -4.23 13.45 -16.13
CA LYS A 292 -5.02 12.86 -15.05
C LYS A 292 -4.06 12.15 -14.09
N GLY A 293 -4.11 12.49 -12.82
CA GLY A 293 -3.34 11.86 -11.76
C GLY A 293 -4.22 11.43 -10.59
N GLY A 294 -3.61 10.94 -9.52
CA GLY A 294 -4.31 10.55 -8.28
C GLY A 294 -5.09 11.70 -7.63
N PHE A 295 -4.61 12.93 -7.80
CA PHE A 295 -5.18 14.15 -7.21
C PHE A 295 -6.30 14.79 -8.05
N GLY A 296 -6.56 14.31 -9.26
CA GLY A 296 -7.61 14.87 -10.12
C GLY A 296 -7.23 14.94 -11.59
N THR A 297 -7.99 15.78 -12.34
CA THR A 297 -7.78 15.98 -13.78
C THR A 297 -7.50 17.45 -14.06
N VAL A 298 -6.47 17.71 -14.85
CA VAL A 298 -6.06 19.06 -15.24
C VAL A 298 -6.54 19.35 -16.66
N TYR A 299 -7.12 20.52 -16.86
CA TYR A 299 -7.63 21.01 -18.14
C TYR A 299 -6.99 22.34 -18.52
N LYS A 300 -6.66 22.49 -19.80
CA LYS A 300 -6.32 23.79 -20.38
C LYS A 300 -7.57 24.66 -20.44
N GLY A 301 -7.45 25.90 -19.98
CA GLY A 301 -8.51 26.89 -20.01
C GLY A 301 -8.03 28.23 -20.53
N PHE A 302 -8.98 29.13 -20.80
CA PHE A 302 -8.75 30.51 -21.22
C PHE A 302 -9.51 31.46 -20.30
N LEU A 303 -8.79 32.28 -19.51
CA LEU A 303 -9.36 33.29 -18.62
C LEU A 303 -8.75 34.64 -18.93
N ALA A 304 -9.60 35.65 -19.16
CA ALA A 304 -9.16 37.02 -19.44
C ALA A 304 -8.04 37.09 -20.52
N ASN A 305 -8.20 36.33 -21.61
CA ASN A 305 -7.25 36.23 -22.72
C ASN A 305 -5.87 35.63 -22.34
N LYS A 306 -5.78 34.95 -21.19
CA LYS A 306 -4.58 34.20 -20.79
C LYS A 306 -4.87 32.72 -20.71
N GLU A 307 -3.91 31.90 -21.12
CA GLU A 307 -3.95 30.47 -20.93
C GLU A 307 -3.74 30.14 -19.44
N VAL A 308 -4.55 29.21 -18.95
CA VAL A 308 -4.48 28.73 -17.55
C VAL A 308 -4.61 27.22 -17.50
N ALA A 309 -4.12 26.62 -16.44
CA ALA A 309 -4.38 25.21 -16.10
C ALA A 309 -5.43 25.16 -14.98
N VAL A 310 -6.49 24.38 -15.20
CA VAL A 310 -7.58 24.19 -14.23
C VAL A 310 -7.55 22.74 -13.75
N LYS A 311 -7.08 22.54 -12.50
CA LYS A 311 -7.04 21.24 -11.84
C LYS A 311 -8.40 21.00 -11.17
N ARG A 312 -9.12 19.98 -11.61
CA ARG A 312 -10.37 19.52 -11.01
C ARG A 312 -10.05 18.39 -10.05
N VAL A 313 -10.12 18.68 -8.76
CA VAL A 313 -9.79 17.72 -7.69
C VAL A 313 -10.89 16.66 -7.57
N SER A 314 -10.52 15.42 -7.24
CA SER A 314 -11.47 14.32 -7.06
C SER A 314 -12.41 14.59 -5.88
N LYS A 315 -13.73 14.42 -6.10
CA LYS A 315 -14.79 14.79 -5.14
C LYS A 315 -14.94 13.80 -3.98
N ASP A 316 -14.53 12.56 -4.17
CA ASP A 316 -15.00 11.44 -3.35
C ASP A 316 -14.05 11.09 -2.20
N SER A 317 -12.93 11.81 -2.04
CA SER A 317 -11.98 11.57 -0.97
C SER A 317 -11.92 12.72 0.03
N SER A 318 -11.96 12.41 1.32
CA SER A 318 -11.63 13.35 2.41
C SER A 318 -10.22 13.93 2.23
N GLN A 319 -9.34 13.14 1.63
CA GLN A 319 -7.97 13.53 1.27
C GLN A 319 -7.94 14.64 0.22
N GLY A 320 -8.74 14.55 -0.86
CA GLY A 320 -8.76 15.60 -1.89
C GLY A 320 -9.19 16.97 -1.37
N LYS A 321 -10.06 17.04 -0.36
CA LYS A 321 -10.41 18.29 0.30
C LYS A 321 -9.25 18.87 1.10
N GLN A 322 -8.53 18.03 1.84
CA GLN A 322 -7.36 18.43 2.62
C GLN A 322 -6.24 18.94 1.71
N GLU A 323 -6.00 18.26 0.60
CA GLU A 323 -5.03 18.65 -0.43
C GLU A 323 -5.41 20.00 -1.06
N PHE A 324 -6.69 20.17 -1.42
CA PHE A 324 -7.19 21.44 -1.95
C PHE A 324 -6.95 22.62 -0.98
N ILE A 325 -7.30 22.43 0.29
CA ILE A 325 -7.10 23.46 1.32
C ILE A 325 -5.60 23.75 1.48
N ALA A 326 -4.78 22.70 1.59
CA ALA A 326 -3.34 22.83 1.72
C ALA A 326 -2.74 23.61 0.53
N GLU A 327 -3.15 23.28 -0.69
CA GLU A 327 -2.65 23.94 -1.91
C GLU A 327 -3.06 25.42 -1.94
N VAL A 328 -4.31 25.76 -1.62
CA VAL A 328 -4.76 27.15 -1.60
C VAL A 328 -4.10 27.97 -0.49
N THR A 329 -3.97 27.42 0.71
CA THR A 329 -3.46 28.16 1.87
C THR A 329 -1.93 28.28 1.86
N THR A 330 -1.23 27.28 1.32
CA THR A 330 0.23 27.29 1.26
C THR A 330 0.72 28.08 0.07
N ILE A 331 0.40 27.64 -1.16
CA ILE A 331 0.95 28.28 -2.37
C ILE A 331 0.31 29.63 -2.68
N GLY A 332 -0.91 29.89 -2.17
CA GLY A 332 -1.60 31.15 -2.41
C GLY A 332 -0.86 32.39 -1.91
N SER A 333 -0.04 32.24 -0.87
CA SER A 333 0.79 33.29 -0.30
C SER A 333 2.24 33.32 -0.79
N LEU A 334 2.67 32.27 -1.51
CA LEU A 334 4.06 32.11 -1.95
C LEU A 334 4.25 32.63 -3.38
N HIS A 335 5.29 33.43 -3.58
CA HIS A 335 5.63 33.98 -4.89
C HIS A 335 7.13 33.82 -5.16
N HIS A 336 7.46 32.92 -6.07
CA HIS A 336 8.84 32.71 -6.50
C HIS A 336 8.87 32.32 -7.98
N ARG A 337 9.93 32.74 -8.71
CA ARG A 337 10.05 32.47 -10.15
C ARG A 337 10.03 30.97 -10.49
N ASN A 338 10.54 30.12 -9.59
CA ASN A 338 10.59 28.66 -9.76
C ASN A 338 9.46 27.92 -9.02
N LEU A 339 8.38 28.60 -8.66
CA LEU A 339 7.13 28.00 -8.16
C LEU A 339 6.01 28.20 -9.18
N VAL A 340 5.16 27.21 -9.36
CA VAL A 340 3.94 27.35 -10.17
C VAL A 340 2.99 28.30 -9.46
N ARG A 341 2.63 29.39 -10.12
CA ARG A 341 1.77 30.41 -9.54
C ARG A 341 0.33 29.93 -9.50
N LEU A 342 -0.27 29.93 -8.31
CA LEU A 342 -1.71 29.77 -8.14
C LEU A 342 -2.40 31.13 -8.43
N ILE A 343 -3.26 31.15 -9.43
CA ILE A 343 -4.03 32.34 -9.85
C ILE A 343 -5.29 32.48 -9.01
N GLY A 344 -5.93 31.32 -8.73
CA GLY A 344 -7.14 31.33 -7.94
C GLY A 344 -7.74 29.95 -7.74
N TRP A 345 -8.94 29.95 -7.15
CA TRP A 345 -9.64 28.73 -6.79
C TRP A 345 -11.15 28.89 -6.93
N CYS A 346 -11.86 27.74 -6.95
CA CYS A 346 -13.32 27.70 -6.91
C CYS A 346 -13.77 26.55 -6.03
N TYR A 347 -14.69 26.86 -5.12
CA TYR A 347 -15.45 25.86 -4.38
C TYR A 347 -16.94 26.20 -4.50
N GLU A 348 -17.61 25.56 -5.43
CA GLU A 348 -19.04 25.70 -5.67
C GLU A 348 -19.65 24.33 -6.03
N ARG A 349 -20.83 24.04 -5.53
CA ARG A 349 -21.58 22.80 -5.85
C ARG A 349 -20.74 21.53 -5.66
N ARG A 350 -19.92 21.51 -4.61
CA ARG A 350 -18.99 20.42 -4.29
C ARG A 350 -17.88 20.21 -5.35
N GLU A 351 -17.71 21.14 -6.30
CA GLU A 351 -16.57 21.13 -7.20
C GLU A 351 -15.39 21.88 -6.57
N LEU A 352 -14.25 21.23 -6.51
CA LEU A 352 -12.99 21.79 -6.02
C LEU A 352 -12.09 22.02 -7.23
N LEU A 353 -11.83 23.28 -7.55
CA LEU A 353 -11.05 23.65 -8.74
C LEU A 353 -9.92 24.61 -8.34
N LEU A 354 -8.71 24.31 -8.79
CA LEU A 354 -7.54 25.15 -8.66
C LEU A 354 -7.19 25.73 -10.03
N VAL A 355 -6.83 26.99 -10.07
CA VAL A 355 -6.46 27.68 -11.31
C VAL A 355 -5.02 28.16 -11.17
N SER A 356 -4.13 27.62 -11.98
CA SER A 356 -2.72 27.97 -12.03
C SER A 356 -2.31 28.51 -13.40
N GLU A 357 -1.13 29.10 -13.46
CA GLU A 357 -0.51 29.45 -14.74
C GLU A 357 -0.34 28.21 -15.62
N PHE A 358 -0.47 28.40 -16.94
CA PHE A 358 -0.33 27.30 -17.90
C PHE A 358 1.15 27.07 -18.23
N MET A 359 1.56 25.81 -18.17
CA MET A 359 2.92 25.37 -18.48
C MET A 359 2.91 24.66 -19.85
N PRO A 360 3.39 25.31 -20.92
CA PRO A 360 3.28 24.75 -22.27
C PRO A 360 4.12 23.48 -22.49
N ASN A 361 5.28 23.37 -21.80
CA ASN A 361 6.16 22.21 -21.89
C ASN A 361 5.81 21.11 -20.87
N CYS A 362 4.66 21.23 -20.18
CA CYS A 362 4.18 20.19 -19.25
C CYS A 362 5.16 19.87 -18.13
N SER A 363 5.24 18.59 -17.72
CA SER A 363 6.10 18.12 -16.62
C SER A 363 7.40 17.49 -17.14
N LEU A 364 8.43 17.58 -16.32
CA LEU A 364 9.80 17.15 -16.62
C LEU A 364 9.92 15.66 -16.92
N ASP A 365 9.11 14.81 -16.28
CA ASP A 365 9.12 13.36 -16.47
C ASP A 365 8.91 12.96 -17.93
N ARG A 366 8.16 13.73 -18.71
CA ARG A 366 7.95 13.49 -20.15
C ARG A 366 9.23 13.56 -20.95
N PHE A 367 10.13 14.47 -20.60
CA PHE A 367 11.40 14.67 -21.30
C PHE A 367 12.49 13.71 -20.82
N ILE A 368 12.37 13.21 -19.59
CA ILE A 368 13.32 12.24 -19.04
C ILE A 368 13.04 10.84 -19.57
N TYR A 369 11.76 10.43 -19.64
CA TYR A 369 11.41 9.05 -19.97
C TYR A 369 10.92 8.86 -21.42
N GLY A 370 10.62 9.94 -22.14
CA GLY A 370 9.93 9.88 -23.44
C GLY A 370 8.46 9.50 -23.29
N ASN A 371 7.70 9.64 -24.35
CA ASN A 371 6.29 9.25 -24.41
C ASN A 371 6.16 7.94 -25.19
N GLU A 372 6.47 6.80 -24.54
CA GLU A 372 6.37 5.47 -25.16
C GLU A 372 4.98 5.18 -25.76
N GLU A 373 3.91 5.78 -25.20
CA GLU A 373 2.53 5.60 -25.69
C GLU A 373 2.24 6.29 -27.03
N LEU A 374 3.02 7.29 -27.43
CA LEU A 374 2.76 8.10 -28.64
C LEU A 374 3.76 7.86 -29.78
N GLY A 375 4.78 7.05 -29.57
CA GLY A 375 5.79 6.75 -30.60
C GLY A 375 6.55 7.99 -31.11
N MET A 376 6.53 9.10 -30.40
CA MET A 376 7.27 10.31 -30.71
C MET A 376 8.51 10.34 -29.81
N GLU A 377 9.67 10.26 -30.41
CA GLU A 377 10.91 10.60 -29.75
C GLU A 377 10.91 12.12 -29.53
N GLU A 378 10.46 12.57 -28.36
CA GLU A 378 10.69 13.94 -27.94
C GLU A 378 12.20 14.18 -27.76
N PRO A 379 12.74 15.31 -28.20
CA PRO A 379 14.16 15.59 -28.08
C PRO A 379 14.55 15.55 -26.60
N THR A 380 15.52 14.70 -26.28
CA THR A 380 16.09 14.58 -24.94
C THR A 380 16.68 15.93 -24.52
N LEU A 381 16.39 16.36 -23.29
CA LEU A 381 17.00 17.57 -22.74
C LEU A 381 18.52 17.41 -22.63
N GLY A 382 19.26 18.31 -23.25
CA GLY A 382 20.73 18.38 -23.12
C GLY A 382 21.14 18.74 -21.69
N TRP A 383 22.43 18.54 -21.40
CA TRP A 383 22.98 18.70 -20.06
C TRP A 383 22.72 20.08 -19.43
N GLU A 384 23.00 21.15 -20.17
CA GLU A 384 22.85 22.52 -19.66
C GLU A 384 21.39 22.82 -19.23
N ARG A 385 20.40 22.31 -19.95
CA ARG A 385 19.00 22.43 -19.55
C ARG A 385 18.67 21.59 -18.33
N ARG A 386 19.19 20.36 -18.23
CA ARG A 386 18.98 19.54 -17.03
C ARG A 386 19.58 20.20 -15.80
N HIS A 387 20.79 20.78 -15.93
CA HIS A 387 21.44 21.53 -14.86
C HIS A 387 20.61 22.76 -14.45
N ALA A 388 20.16 23.57 -15.41
CA ALA A 388 19.32 24.74 -15.15
C ALA A 388 18.00 24.38 -14.45
N ILE A 389 17.39 23.25 -14.82
CA ILE A 389 16.18 22.73 -14.19
C ILE A 389 16.46 22.34 -12.72
N ILE A 390 17.51 21.56 -12.47
CA ILE A 390 17.93 21.18 -11.11
C ILE A 390 18.19 22.42 -10.25
N TYR A 391 18.93 23.39 -10.80
CA TYR A 391 19.23 24.63 -10.12
C TYR A 391 17.95 25.43 -9.79
N GLY A 392 17.01 25.53 -10.73
CA GLY A 392 15.72 26.18 -10.50
C GLY A 392 14.89 25.51 -9.41
N VAL A 393 14.87 24.18 -9.36
CA VAL A 393 14.19 23.44 -8.27
C VAL A 393 14.88 23.69 -6.93
N ALA A 394 16.23 23.70 -6.90
CA ALA A 394 16.97 24.02 -5.68
C ALA A 394 16.65 25.44 -5.16
N GLN A 395 16.53 26.43 -6.07
CA GLN A 395 16.10 27.79 -5.70
C GLN A 395 14.68 27.83 -5.12
N ALA A 396 13.76 27.05 -5.70
CA ALA A 396 12.40 26.94 -5.17
C ALA A 396 12.40 26.38 -3.74
N LEU A 397 13.18 25.32 -3.49
CA LEU A 397 13.27 24.68 -2.18
C LEU A 397 13.99 25.57 -1.14
N ASP A 398 15.06 26.24 -1.50
CA ASP A 398 15.72 27.21 -0.60
C ASP A 398 14.76 28.34 -0.21
N TYR A 399 13.96 28.82 -1.18
CA TYR A 399 12.91 29.81 -0.88
C TYR A 399 11.86 29.25 0.09
N LEU A 400 11.40 28.01 -0.09
CA LEU A 400 10.40 27.39 0.80
C LEU A 400 10.93 27.17 2.21
N HIS A 401 12.21 26.76 2.34
CA HIS A 401 12.82 26.44 3.62
C HIS A 401 13.33 27.70 4.36
N ASN A 402 13.85 28.72 3.64
CA ASN A 402 14.55 29.84 4.24
C ASN A 402 14.06 31.21 3.80
N GLY A 403 13.43 31.33 2.63
CA GLY A 403 13.14 32.62 1.99
C GLY A 403 11.72 33.14 2.20
N CYS A 404 10.78 32.32 2.67
CA CYS A 404 9.40 32.71 2.88
C CYS A 404 9.11 33.09 4.34
N GLU A 405 8.10 33.92 4.57
CA GLU A 405 7.70 34.39 5.91
C GLU A 405 7.30 33.22 6.84
N LYS A 406 6.65 32.19 6.27
CA LYS A 406 6.32 30.94 6.94
C LYS A 406 7.02 29.80 6.21
N ARG A 407 7.92 29.10 6.89
CA ARG A 407 8.58 27.92 6.33
C ARG A 407 7.54 26.94 5.79
N ALA A 408 7.82 26.37 4.65
CA ALA A 408 6.93 25.41 4.01
C ALA A 408 7.72 24.18 3.55
N LEU A 409 7.17 22.99 3.83
CA LEU A 409 7.67 21.72 3.34
C LEU A 409 6.82 21.27 2.16
N HIS A 410 7.45 20.84 1.08
CA HIS A 410 6.75 20.40 -0.12
C HIS A 410 6.21 18.96 0.00
N ARG A 411 7.04 18.03 0.45
CA ARG A 411 6.72 16.63 0.76
C ARG A 411 6.43 15.71 -0.44
N ASP A 412 6.39 16.25 -1.67
CA ASP A 412 6.16 15.42 -2.88
C ASP A 412 7.02 15.92 -4.07
N ILE A 413 8.32 16.04 -3.85
CA ILE A 413 9.30 16.44 -4.87
C ILE A 413 9.56 15.24 -5.78
N LYS A 414 9.29 15.39 -7.09
CA LYS A 414 9.48 14.36 -8.13
C LYS A 414 9.38 15.00 -9.52
N ALA A 415 9.90 14.34 -10.55
CA ALA A 415 9.95 14.88 -11.91
C ALA A 415 8.55 15.24 -12.47
N SER A 416 7.49 14.50 -12.12
CA SER A 416 6.13 14.80 -12.57
C SER A 416 5.51 16.07 -11.94
N ASN A 417 6.10 16.57 -10.85
CA ASN A 417 5.69 17.82 -10.18
C ASN A 417 6.57 19.02 -10.58
N ILE A 418 7.60 18.81 -11.40
CA ILE A 418 8.40 19.90 -11.98
C ILE A 418 7.81 20.27 -13.32
N MET A 419 7.20 21.44 -13.39
CA MET A 419 6.58 21.98 -14.60
C MET A 419 7.60 22.84 -15.35
N LEU A 420 7.52 22.82 -16.69
CA LEU A 420 8.42 23.58 -17.55
C LEU A 420 7.64 24.68 -18.29
N ASP A 421 8.12 25.91 -18.18
CA ASP A 421 7.55 27.04 -18.93
C ASP A 421 7.98 27.02 -20.42
N SER A 422 7.60 28.05 -21.20
CA SER A 422 7.96 28.16 -22.62
C SER A 422 9.46 28.20 -22.91
N GLU A 423 10.27 28.60 -21.93
CA GLU A 423 11.72 28.70 -22.02
C GLU A 423 12.46 27.52 -21.37
N PHE A 424 11.70 26.51 -20.92
CA PHE A 424 12.19 25.35 -20.16
C PHE A 424 12.72 25.70 -18.76
N ASN A 425 12.31 26.85 -18.18
CA ASN A 425 12.60 27.10 -16.79
C ASN A 425 11.74 26.19 -15.89
N ALA A 426 12.36 25.63 -14.85
CA ALA A 426 11.68 24.78 -13.92
C ALA A 426 10.81 25.55 -12.94
N LYS A 427 9.59 25.06 -12.73
CA LYS A 427 8.67 25.53 -11.70
C LYS A 427 8.12 24.36 -10.91
N LEU A 428 8.37 24.35 -9.60
CA LEU A 428 7.86 23.33 -8.69
C LEU A 428 6.36 23.57 -8.45
N GLY A 429 5.56 22.54 -8.64
CA GLY A 429 4.10 22.56 -8.53
C GLY A 429 3.55 21.40 -7.69
N ASP A 430 2.24 21.33 -7.57
CA ASP A 430 1.47 20.35 -6.79
C ASP A 430 1.75 20.38 -5.28
N PHE A 431 1.21 21.38 -4.61
CA PHE A 431 1.35 21.61 -3.16
C PHE A 431 0.27 20.90 -2.32
N GLY A 432 -0.40 19.90 -2.86
CA GLY A 432 -1.46 19.18 -2.16
C GLY A 432 -1.01 18.50 -0.85
N LEU A 433 0.25 18.10 -0.78
CA LEU A 433 0.85 17.51 0.43
C LEU A 433 1.66 18.52 1.27
N ALA A 434 1.81 19.78 0.81
CA ALA A 434 2.63 20.77 1.48
C ALA A 434 2.09 21.14 2.87
N ARG A 435 2.99 21.60 3.74
CA ARG A 435 2.68 22.08 5.10
C ARG A 435 3.50 23.30 5.43
N THR A 436 2.84 24.31 6.00
CA THR A 436 3.52 25.48 6.57
C THR A 436 3.83 25.25 8.04
N LEU A 437 5.04 25.57 8.46
CA LEU A 437 5.49 25.51 9.85
C LEU A 437 5.29 26.88 10.50
N GLN A 438 4.66 26.95 11.67
CA GLN A 438 4.53 28.18 12.43
C GLN A 438 5.74 28.37 13.36
N PRO A 439 6.29 29.58 13.51
CA PRO A 439 7.45 29.85 14.35
C PRO A 439 7.24 29.54 15.83
N SER A 440 5.98 29.49 16.31
CA SER A 440 5.62 29.19 17.70
C SER A 440 5.34 27.72 17.97
N GLU A 441 5.26 26.91 16.94
CA GLU A 441 5.06 25.47 17.06
C GLU A 441 6.41 24.78 16.80
N ASN A 442 7.19 24.56 17.87
CA ASN A 442 8.25 23.55 17.88
C ASN A 442 7.67 22.14 17.72
N THR A 443 6.43 22.03 17.28
CA THR A 443 5.71 20.78 17.13
C THR A 443 5.68 20.38 15.67
N HIS A 444 6.55 19.46 15.37
CA HIS A 444 6.48 18.69 14.15
C HIS A 444 5.08 18.09 14.03
N HIS A 445 4.30 18.54 13.05
CA HIS A 445 3.00 17.95 12.80
C HIS A 445 3.17 16.47 12.46
N THR A 446 3.03 15.64 13.48
CA THR A 446 2.96 14.19 13.31
C THR A 446 1.67 13.89 12.58
N THR A 447 1.71 13.85 11.26
CA THR A 447 0.59 13.33 10.50
C THR A 447 0.58 11.81 10.70
N LYS A 448 -0.49 11.27 11.27
CA LYS A 448 -0.70 9.81 11.41
C LYS A 448 -0.70 9.07 10.05
N VAL A 449 -0.58 9.79 8.95
CA VAL A 449 -0.59 9.27 7.59
C VAL A 449 0.73 9.61 6.93
N ILE A 450 1.50 8.58 6.60
CA ILE A 450 2.69 8.67 5.75
C ILE A 450 2.22 9.14 4.37
N ALA A 451 2.74 10.28 3.91
CA ALA A 451 2.37 10.88 2.62
C ALA A 451 3.62 11.23 1.83
N GLY A 452 3.57 10.99 0.52
CA GLY A 452 4.66 11.19 -0.43
C GLY A 452 4.66 10.11 -1.51
N THR A 453 5.55 10.23 -2.48
CA THR A 453 5.72 9.26 -3.56
C THR A 453 6.82 8.25 -3.23
N LEU A 454 6.48 6.95 -3.23
CA LEU A 454 7.47 5.88 -3.03
C LEU A 454 8.62 6.03 -4.02
N GLY A 455 9.85 5.77 -3.56
CA GLY A 455 11.08 5.97 -4.33
C GLY A 455 11.75 7.32 -4.07
N TYR A 456 11.00 8.37 -3.70
CA TYR A 456 11.55 9.69 -3.32
C TYR A 456 11.54 9.94 -1.82
N MET A 457 10.81 9.15 -1.06
CA MET A 457 10.65 9.35 0.37
C MET A 457 11.92 8.98 1.14
N ALA A 458 12.32 9.85 2.05
CA ALA A 458 13.43 9.62 2.96
C ALA A 458 13.14 8.45 3.91
N PRO A 459 14.17 7.63 4.26
CA PRO A 459 13.96 6.42 5.07
C PRO A 459 13.36 6.71 6.44
N GLU A 460 13.72 7.81 7.10
CA GLU A 460 13.17 8.21 8.38
C GLU A 460 11.68 8.55 8.33
N THR A 461 11.16 8.96 7.17
CA THR A 461 9.73 9.25 7.00
C THR A 461 8.86 8.01 7.26
N PHE A 462 9.32 6.83 6.84
CA PHE A 462 8.59 5.56 7.07
C PHE A 462 8.51 5.19 8.54
N LEU A 463 9.49 5.61 9.33
CA LEU A 463 9.60 5.27 10.74
C LEU A 463 8.91 6.28 11.65
N THR A 464 9.02 7.57 11.32
CA THR A 464 8.49 8.65 12.15
C THR A 464 7.11 9.14 11.71
N GLY A 465 6.76 8.97 10.44
CA GLY A 465 5.61 9.64 9.82
C GLY A 465 5.75 11.16 9.70
N LYS A 466 6.92 11.70 10.09
CA LYS A 466 7.17 13.14 10.12
C LYS A 466 7.90 13.60 8.86
N ALA A 467 7.67 14.83 8.46
CA ALA A 467 8.36 15.49 7.35
C ALA A 467 9.17 16.68 7.89
N THR A 468 10.35 16.88 7.32
CA THR A 468 11.31 17.94 7.68
C THR A 468 11.98 18.50 6.44
N ASP A 469 12.75 19.58 6.57
CA ASP A 469 13.55 20.12 5.47
C ASP A 469 14.48 19.05 4.90
N GLU A 470 15.06 18.20 5.76
CA GLU A 470 15.97 17.13 5.36
C GLU A 470 15.23 16.02 4.55
N THR A 471 13.92 15.84 4.75
CA THR A 471 13.15 14.91 3.92
C THR A 471 12.91 15.47 2.52
N ASP A 472 12.72 16.78 2.37
CA ASP A 472 12.65 17.45 1.07
C ASP A 472 14.02 17.43 0.37
N VAL A 473 15.12 17.63 1.12
CA VAL A 473 16.49 17.50 0.59
C VAL A 473 16.76 16.10 0.06
N TYR A 474 16.32 15.06 0.76
CA TYR A 474 16.45 13.68 0.27
C TYR A 474 15.70 13.47 -1.04
N ALA A 475 14.43 13.90 -1.11
CA ALA A 475 13.62 13.78 -2.32
C ALA A 475 14.21 14.59 -3.48
N PHE A 476 14.81 15.76 -3.21
CA PHE A 476 15.58 16.53 -4.19
C PHE A 476 16.80 15.75 -4.69
N GLY A 477 17.55 15.09 -3.80
CA GLY A 477 18.67 14.24 -4.19
C GLY A 477 18.23 13.13 -5.15
N VAL A 478 17.11 12.44 -4.85
CA VAL A 478 16.54 11.42 -5.74
C VAL A 478 16.14 12.03 -7.10
N LEU A 479 15.52 13.21 -7.10
CA LEU A 479 15.18 13.95 -8.34
C LEU A 479 16.44 14.27 -9.17
N VAL A 480 17.52 14.69 -8.54
CA VAL A 480 18.80 14.92 -9.25
C VAL A 480 19.29 13.64 -9.92
N LEU A 481 19.26 12.50 -9.21
CA LEU A 481 19.64 11.21 -9.78
C LEU A 481 18.76 10.81 -10.96
N GLU A 482 17.44 10.99 -10.82
CA GLU A 482 16.45 10.75 -11.86
C GLU A 482 16.76 11.56 -13.13
N VAL A 483 17.03 12.86 -12.95
CA VAL A 483 17.29 13.80 -14.06
C VAL A 483 18.63 13.52 -14.74
N VAL A 484 19.67 13.19 -13.97
CA VAL A 484 21.02 12.93 -14.51
C VAL A 484 21.10 11.57 -15.20
N SER A 485 20.50 10.54 -14.62
CA SER A 485 20.60 9.17 -15.11
C SER A 485 19.52 8.77 -16.12
N GLY A 486 18.41 9.52 -16.19
CA GLY A 486 17.27 9.12 -17.00
C GLY A 486 16.53 7.88 -16.46
N ARG A 487 16.84 7.41 -15.23
CA ARG A 487 16.25 6.21 -14.62
C ARG A 487 15.10 6.58 -13.69
N LYS A 488 14.05 5.77 -13.69
CA LYS A 488 12.94 5.93 -12.72
C LYS A 488 13.41 5.52 -11.33
N PRO A 489 13.08 6.28 -10.27
CA PRO A 489 13.24 5.82 -8.89
C PRO A 489 12.41 4.56 -8.71
N GLY A 490 12.98 3.46 -8.24
CA GLY A 490 12.43 2.11 -8.29
C GLY A 490 10.98 1.96 -7.81
N ASN A 491 10.26 1.05 -8.45
CA ASN A 491 8.87 0.69 -8.15
C ASN A 491 8.85 -0.62 -7.35
N GLN A 492 8.13 -0.66 -6.23
CA GLN A 492 7.97 -1.85 -5.38
C GLN A 492 7.12 -2.99 -6.01
N SER A 493 6.60 -2.81 -7.22
CA SER A 493 5.66 -3.76 -7.85
C SER A 493 6.31 -4.91 -8.62
N GLU A 494 7.60 -4.89 -8.87
CA GLU A 494 8.30 -5.98 -9.53
C GLU A 494 9.10 -6.80 -8.51
N GLN A 495 8.75 -8.07 -8.40
CA GLN A 495 9.29 -9.09 -7.49
C GLN A 495 10.77 -9.45 -7.71
N SER A 496 11.56 -8.59 -8.30
CA SER A 496 13.00 -8.78 -8.48
C SER A 496 13.78 -7.88 -7.51
N ASP A 497 14.56 -8.50 -6.65
CA ASP A 497 15.57 -7.95 -5.74
C ASP A 497 15.41 -6.46 -5.35
N TYR A 498 14.83 -6.21 -4.18
CA TYR A 498 14.62 -4.89 -3.57
C TYR A 498 15.88 -3.98 -3.60
N ASN A 499 17.06 -4.57 -3.55
CA ASN A 499 18.34 -3.83 -3.58
C ASN A 499 18.75 -3.34 -4.97
N ASN A 500 18.33 -4.02 -6.05
CA ASN A 500 18.77 -3.66 -7.41
C ASN A 500 17.88 -2.60 -8.08
N ASN A 501 16.70 -2.33 -7.56
CA ASN A 501 15.74 -1.41 -8.20
C ASN A 501 15.70 0.00 -7.59
N ASN A 502 16.43 0.26 -6.52
CA ASN A 502 16.48 1.58 -5.89
C ASN A 502 17.61 2.41 -6.49
N ILE A 503 17.27 3.53 -7.15
CA ILE A 503 18.23 4.41 -7.82
C ILE A 503 19.34 4.93 -6.89
N VAL A 504 19.03 5.17 -5.61
CA VAL A 504 20.00 5.64 -4.62
C VAL A 504 20.99 4.52 -4.27
N HIS A 505 20.53 3.28 -4.09
CA HIS A 505 21.40 2.13 -3.81
C HIS A 505 22.33 1.85 -5.00
N TRP A 506 21.76 1.88 -6.21
CA TRP A 506 22.51 1.69 -7.44
C TRP A 506 23.65 2.72 -7.59
N LEU A 507 23.38 4.00 -7.29
CA LEU A 507 24.42 5.02 -7.37
C LEU A 507 25.50 4.84 -6.29
N TRP A 508 25.12 4.45 -5.07
CA TRP A 508 26.08 4.11 -4.02
C TRP A 508 27.00 2.95 -4.43
N ASP A 509 26.45 1.94 -5.13
CA ASP A 509 27.25 0.82 -5.64
C ASP A 509 28.24 1.27 -6.73
N LEU A 510 27.83 2.17 -7.62
CA LEU A 510 28.73 2.76 -8.61
C LEU A 510 29.81 3.63 -7.95
N HIS A 511 29.44 4.42 -6.95
CA HIS A 511 30.38 5.24 -6.20
C HIS A 511 31.45 4.38 -5.50
N ARG A 512 31.05 3.30 -4.86
CA ARG A 512 31.96 2.32 -4.23
C ARG A 512 32.93 1.69 -5.24
N GLN A 513 32.49 1.52 -6.48
CA GLN A 513 33.31 0.96 -7.56
C GLN A 513 34.16 2.01 -8.29
N GLU A 514 34.15 3.27 -7.83
CA GLU A 514 34.81 4.41 -8.51
C GLU A 514 34.28 4.65 -9.95
N ARG A 515 33.05 4.24 -10.22
CA ARG A 515 32.38 4.27 -11.54
C ARG A 515 31.16 5.16 -11.55
N ILE A 516 31.12 6.19 -10.72
CA ILE A 516 29.91 7.01 -10.51
C ILE A 516 29.45 7.70 -11.81
N LEU A 517 30.36 8.01 -12.73
CA LEU A 517 30.04 8.61 -14.03
C LEU A 517 29.29 7.65 -14.97
N ASP A 518 29.32 6.35 -14.74
CA ASP A 518 28.49 5.38 -15.48
C ASP A 518 26.99 5.54 -15.19
N ALA A 519 26.65 6.36 -14.20
CA ALA A 519 25.27 6.70 -13.91
C ALA A 519 24.64 7.70 -14.90
N ILE A 520 25.44 8.33 -15.73
CA ILE A 520 24.97 9.35 -16.67
C ILE A 520 24.09 8.73 -17.75
N ASP A 521 23.01 9.42 -18.07
CA ASP A 521 22.09 9.03 -19.14
C ASP A 521 22.83 8.92 -20.49
N SER A 522 22.85 7.72 -21.06
CA SER A 522 23.53 7.44 -22.33
C SER A 522 22.98 8.24 -23.53
N ARG A 523 21.82 8.85 -23.38
CA ARG A 523 21.22 9.73 -24.40
C ARG A 523 21.81 11.15 -24.41
N LEU A 524 22.61 11.49 -23.40
CA LEU A 524 23.35 12.75 -23.38
C LEU A 524 24.58 12.61 -24.29
N THR A 525 24.44 13.04 -25.54
CA THR A 525 25.46 12.97 -26.59
C THR A 525 26.33 14.25 -26.66
N GLU A 526 25.97 15.29 -25.94
CA GLU A 526 26.69 16.57 -25.90
C GLU A 526 27.95 16.44 -25.03
N GLU A 527 28.98 17.20 -25.34
CA GLU A 527 30.13 17.37 -24.46
C GLU A 527 29.67 18.01 -23.15
N PHE A 528 29.88 17.34 -22.05
CA PHE A 528 29.62 17.85 -20.72
C PHE A 528 30.90 17.90 -19.90
N ASP A 529 30.96 18.82 -18.96
CA ASP A 529 32.06 18.93 -18.02
C ASP A 529 31.97 17.80 -16.99
N GLU A 530 32.92 16.84 -17.09
CA GLU A 530 32.96 15.66 -16.21
C GLU A 530 33.08 16.05 -14.73
N GLU A 531 33.85 17.12 -14.42
CA GLU A 531 34.05 17.57 -13.04
C GLU A 531 32.72 18.12 -12.45
N ARG A 532 31.99 18.89 -13.23
CA ARG A 532 30.64 19.37 -12.84
C ARG A 532 29.66 18.20 -12.67
N MET A 533 29.71 17.24 -13.57
CA MET A 533 28.85 16.05 -13.51
C MET A 533 29.15 15.22 -12.27
N LEU A 534 30.43 14.98 -12.01
CA LEU A 534 30.90 14.28 -10.81
C LEU A 534 30.45 15.03 -9.55
N SER A 535 30.64 16.35 -9.50
CA SER A 535 30.21 17.19 -8.38
C SER A 535 28.71 17.04 -8.12
N MET A 536 27.89 17.02 -9.18
CA MET A 536 26.44 16.88 -9.07
C MET A 536 26.01 15.48 -8.58
N LEU A 537 26.63 14.42 -9.07
CA LEU A 537 26.33 13.06 -8.61
C LEU A 537 26.73 12.86 -7.14
N VAL A 538 27.88 13.40 -6.72
CA VAL A 538 28.33 13.38 -5.33
C VAL A 538 27.37 14.22 -4.45
N LEU A 539 26.96 15.39 -4.92
CA LEU A 539 25.96 16.21 -4.23
C LEU A 539 24.62 15.44 -4.04
N ALA A 540 24.18 14.75 -5.09
CA ALA A 540 22.97 13.94 -5.00
C ALA A 540 23.08 12.82 -3.95
N LEU A 541 24.23 12.14 -3.87
CA LEU A 541 24.52 11.16 -2.81
C LEU A 541 24.49 11.80 -1.42
N ALA A 542 25.11 13.00 -1.28
CA ALA A 542 25.09 13.74 -0.02
C ALA A 542 23.66 14.10 0.40
N CYS A 543 22.82 14.55 -0.53
CA CYS A 543 21.39 14.80 -0.27
C CYS A 543 20.64 13.51 0.11
N CYS A 544 20.99 12.38 -0.48
CA CYS A 544 20.41 11.07 -0.19
C CYS A 544 21.10 10.33 0.97
N HIS A 545 21.87 11.04 1.81
CA HIS A 545 22.52 10.41 2.95
C HIS A 545 21.49 9.77 3.90
N PRO A 546 21.70 8.50 4.36
CA PRO A 546 20.76 7.83 5.26
C PRO A 546 20.51 8.60 6.56
N ASN A 547 21.56 9.21 7.14
CA ASN A 547 21.42 10.08 8.29
C ASN A 547 21.01 11.50 7.86
N PRO A 548 19.83 12.00 8.26
CA PRO A 548 19.35 13.34 7.89
C PRO A 548 20.29 14.46 8.35
N HIS A 549 20.99 14.31 9.48
CA HIS A 549 21.95 15.30 9.98
C HIS A 549 23.18 15.53 9.08
N GLN A 550 23.45 14.60 8.17
CA GLN A 550 24.57 14.68 7.25
C GLN A 550 24.16 15.25 5.87
N ARG A 551 22.87 15.50 5.67
CA ARG A 551 22.38 16.11 4.41
C ARG A 551 22.70 17.60 4.38
N PRO A 552 23.16 18.15 3.24
CA PRO A 552 23.39 19.58 3.10
C PRO A 552 22.07 20.37 3.17
N SER A 553 22.13 21.63 3.62
CA SER A 553 21.01 22.56 3.46
C SER A 553 20.81 22.94 1.99
N MET A 554 19.59 23.37 1.59
CA MET A 554 19.35 23.82 0.21
C MET A 554 20.23 25.01 -0.20
N ARG A 555 20.63 25.86 0.75
CA ARG A 555 21.60 26.93 0.54
C ARG A 555 22.98 26.38 0.16
N THR A 556 23.45 25.36 0.86
CA THR A 556 24.71 24.65 0.53
C THR A 556 24.61 23.97 -0.84
N VAL A 557 23.45 23.36 -1.12
CA VAL A 557 23.19 22.74 -2.44
C VAL A 557 23.34 23.77 -3.57
N LEU A 558 22.77 24.96 -3.41
CA LEU A 558 22.89 26.04 -4.41
C LEU A 558 24.34 26.47 -4.62
N GLN A 559 25.11 26.63 -3.53
CA GLN A 559 26.51 27.00 -3.62
C GLN A 559 27.37 25.95 -4.35
N VAL A 560 27.06 24.67 -4.17
CA VAL A 560 27.71 23.60 -4.92
C VAL A 560 27.31 23.63 -6.39
N LEU A 561 26.04 23.82 -6.70
CA LEU A 561 25.52 23.90 -8.07
C LEU A 561 26.10 25.09 -8.86
N THR A 562 26.43 26.20 -8.17
CA THR A 562 27.11 27.37 -8.78
C THR A 562 28.63 27.21 -8.84
N GLY A 563 29.20 26.18 -8.23
CA GLY A 563 30.63 25.97 -8.15
C GLY A 563 31.34 26.86 -7.11
N GLU A 564 30.59 27.53 -6.23
CA GLU A 564 31.16 28.38 -5.15
C GLU A 564 31.85 27.55 -4.07
N VAL A 565 31.33 26.34 -3.81
CA VAL A 565 31.92 25.39 -2.86
C VAL A 565 31.97 23.99 -3.46
N PRO A 566 32.93 23.16 -3.07
CA PRO A 566 32.96 21.76 -3.49
C PRO A 566 31.78 20.98 -2.87
N PRO A 567 31.37 19.85 -3.46
CA PRO A 567 30.34 19.01 -2.89
C PRO A 567 30.79 18.46 -1.52
N PRO A 568 29.82 18.19 -0.60
CA PRO A 568 30.13 17.57 0.68
C PRO A 568 30.85 16.23 0.50
N LEU A 569 31.75 15.90 1.42
CA LEU A 569 32.42 14.60 1.40
C LEU A 569 31.40 13.50 1.66
N VAL A 570 31.37 12.53 0.77
CA VAL A 570 30.51 11.36 0.87
C VAL A 570 31.38 10.13 1.15
N PRO A 571 31.03 9.28 2.11
CA PRO A 571 31.77 8.04 2.38
C PRO A 571 31.79 7.13 1.15
N THR A 572 32.85 6.34 0.98
CA THR A 572 32.97 5.39 -0.13
C THR A 572 31.91 4.30 -0.07
N GLU A 573 31.56 3.85 1.14
CA GLU A 573 30.49 2.89 1.36
C GLU A 573 29.23 3.59 1.89
N ARG A 574 28.07 3.11 1.46
CA ARG A 574 26.80 3.62 1.96
C ARG A 574 26.71 3.40 3.46
N PRO A 575 26.54 4.47 4.27
CA PRO A 575 26.38 4.32 5.70
C PRO A 575 25.12 3.51 6.03
N ALA A 576 25.19 2.66 7.05
CA ALA A 576 24.01 1.99 7.57
C ALA A 576 23.03 3.02 8.13
N PHE A 577 21.75 2.81 7.88
CA PHE A 577 20.71 3.60 8.55
C PHE A 577 20.69 3.23 10.03
N VAL A 578 21.05 4.18 10.89
CA VAL A 578 21.05 3.97 12.35
C VAL A 578 19.79 4.63 12.93
N TRP A 579 18.94 3.83 13.54
CA TRP A 579 17.77 4.29 14.27
C TRP A 579 18.10 4.50 15.76
N PRO A 580 17.62 5.56 16.41
CA PRO A 580 16.81 6.66 15.86
C PRO A 580 17.67 7.82 15.36
N ALA A 581 17.88 7.93 14.05
CA ALA A 581 18.45 9.12 13.47
C ALA A 581 17.37 10.20 13.41
N MET A 582 17.32 11.06 14.39
CA MET A 582 16.40 12.21 14.36
C MET A 582 17.01 13.36 13.56
N PRO A 583 16.24 14.01 12.67
CA PRO A 583 16.67 15.22 12.00
C PRO A 583 17.02 16.33 13.01
N PRO A 584 17.94 17.28 12.66
CA PRO A 584 18.28 18.43 13.53
C PRO A 584 17.05 19.22 13.98
N SER A 585 16.06 19.36 13.12
CA SER A 585 14.77 20.00 13.38
C SER A 585 13.91 19.32 14.46
N PHE A 586 14.31 18.14 14.96
CA PHE A 586 13.63 17.40 16.02
C PHE A 586 14.37 17.39 17.38
N GLN A 587 15.55 17.99 17.47
CA GLN A 587 16.36 17.94 18.68
C GLN A 587 15.72 18.62 19.90
N GLU A 588 14.87 19.64 19.69
CA GLU A 588 14.25 20.38 20.78
C GLU A 588 13.08 19.64 21.47
N ASP A 589 12.47 18.63 20.78
CA ASP A 589 11.31 17.90 21.33
C ASP A 589 11.69 16.62 22.10
N ALA A 590 12.92 16.14 21.98
CA ALA A 590 13.34 14.87 22.59
C ALA A 590 13.44 14.95 24.13
N GLU A 591 13.56 16.15 24.70
CA GLU A 591 13.65 16.34 26.15
C GLU A 591 12.31 16.30 26.91
N ASN A 592 11.18 16.32 26.19
CA ASN A 592 9.84 16.46 26.80
C ASN A 592 8.92 15.25 26.69
N PHE A 593 9.37 14.09 26.19
CA PHE A 593 8.57 12.87 26.20
C PHE A 593 9.07 11.87 27.24
N PRO A 594 8.25 11.45 28.22
CA PRO A 594 8.57 10.30 29.05
C PRO A 594 8.55 9.06 28.17
N VAL A 595 9.71 8.46 27.93
CA VAL A 595 9.86 7.17 27.27
C VAL A 595 9.39 6.08 28.25
N GLU A 596 8.11 5.77 28.26
CA GLU A 596 7.66 4.45 28.72
C GLU A 596 7.87 3.45 27.57
N ALA A 597 9.11 3.02 27.43
CA ALA A 597 9.44 1.87 26.61
C ALA A 597 9.17 0.61 27.43
N ASN A 598 7.99 0.02 27.26
CA ASN A 598 7.77 -1.37 27.63
C ASN A 598 8.53 -2.28 26.65
N LEU A 599 9.82 -2.43 26.89
CA LEU A 599 10.66 -3.49 26.35
C LEU A 599 10.21 -4.81 27.01
N VAL A 600 9.34 -5.55 26.34
CA VAL A 600 9.14 -6.97 26.66
C VAL A 600 10.39 -7.70 26.18
N HIS A 601 11.34 -7.88 27.09
CA HIS A 601 12.38 -8.88 26.95
C HIS A 601 11.73 -10.26 27.09
N SER A 602 11.60 -10.99 25.98
CA SER A 602 11.48 -12.44 26.03
C SER A 602 12.89 -13.02 26.08
N GLN A 603 13.40 -13.26 27.29
CA GLN A 603 14.41 -14.27 27.54
C GLN A 603 13.67 -15.59 27.85
N ASN A 604 13.95 -16.57 27.10
CA ASN A 604 14.13 -18.02 27.21
C ASN A 604 13.49 -18.78 26.06
#